data_f35b17745efb25592acea755e569a31b
#
_entry.id   f35b17745efb25592acea755e569a31b
#
_cell.length_a   1.000
_cell.length_b   1.000
_cell.length_c   1.000
_cell.angle_alpha   90.00
_cell.angle_beta   90.00
_cell.angle_gamma   90.00
#
_symmetry.space_group_name_H-M   'P 1'
#
loop_
_entity.id
_entity.type
_entity.pdbx_description
1 polymer ?
#
loop_
_entity_poly.entity_id
_entity_poly.type
_entity_poly.pdbx_seq_one_letter_code
_entity_poly.pdbx_strand_id
1 'polypeptide(L)'
;MRDGQRVIETNADGTKRIRAVKSIDVTHAYVGHYGCHIQQYAEDNFRTGCYVAPEHPQPGDNLDKLQIYQITKGGCEYRFMNYAYSKSRIHAADYSSVYIANLPADYDLDRCFQEFNAPNRPLRYHMCSLSTSDIVVTTKNGKETAYYVDSIGFKDVSHLLPELHEVEAQRQKEQVQDEPER
;
A
#
# COMPACT_ATOMS: atom_id res chain seq x y z
N MET A 1 12.30 -9.02 12.68
CA MET A 1 12.16 -7.97 13.72
C MET A 1 12.82 -8.44 15.01
N ARG A 2 13.23 -7.51 15.87
CA ARG A 2 13.89 -7.82 17.15
C ARG A 2 13.13 -7.13 18.29
N ASP A 3 13.18 -7.70 19.48
CA ASP A 3 12.62 -7.05 20.67
C ASP A 3 13.27 -5.68 20.91
N GLY A 4 12.46 -4.67 21.20
CA GLY A 4 12.90 -3.28 21.35
C GLY A 4 13.21 -2.54 20.03
N GLN A 5 13.18 -3.20 18.89
CA GLN A 5 13.36 -2.56 17.58
C GLN A 5 12.24 -1.57 17.31
N ARG A 6 12.61 -0.35 16.86
CA ARG A 6 11.64 0.64 16.40
C ARG A 6 11.26 0.36 14.96
N VAL A 7 9.98 0.45 14.67
CA VAL A 7 9.41 0.26 13.34
C VAL A 7 8.57 1.48 12.94
N ILE A 8 8.54 1.78 11.66
CA ILE A 8 7.68 2.84 11.12
C ILE A 8 6.42 2.19 10.58
N GLU A 9 5.29 2.47 11.20
CA GLU A 9 3.98 2.09 10.71
C GLU A 9 3.48 3.19 9.77
N THR A 10 3.12 2.82 8.54
CA THR A 10 2.53 3.74 7.56
C THR A 10 1.10 3.29 7.29
N ASN A 11 0.14 4.14 7.58
CA ASN A 11 -1.28 3.88 7.32
C ASN A 11 -1.63 4.08 5.83
N ALA A 12 -2.81 3.65 5.43
CA ALA A 12 -3.29 3.82 4.06
C ALA A 12 -3.42 5.30 3.62
N ASP A 13 -3.63 6.21 4.57
CA ASP A 13 -3.67 7.66 4.36
C ASP A 13 -2.27 8.30 4.27
N GLY A 14 -1.20 7.51 4.34
CA GLY A 14 0.19 7.97 4.30
C GLY A 14 0.73 8.45 5.64
N THR A 15 -0.07 8.52 6.70
CA THR A 15 0.42 8.90 8.02
C THR A 15 1.41 7.88 8.56
N LYS A 16 2.46 8.35 9.22
CA LYS A 16 3.53 7.52 9.76
C LYS A 16 3.62 7.67 11.28
N ARG A 17 3.84 6.56 11.96
CA ARG A 17 4.13 6.55 13.39
C ARG A 17 5.20 5.53 13.73
N ILE A 18 6.00 5.84 14.73
CA ILE A 18 7.05 4.94 15.22
C ILE A 18 6.47 4.09 16.33
N ARG A 19 6.65 2.77 16.21
CA ARG A 19 6.30 1.80 17.25
C ARG A 19 7.50 0.97 17.64
N ALA A 20 7.59 0.62 18.91
CA ALA A 20 8.59 -0.32 19.40
C ALA A 20 8.02 -1.75 19.37
N VAL A 21 8.79 -2.68 18.85
CA VAL A 21 8.51 -4.12 19.01
C VAL A 21 8.70 -4.46 20.49
N LYS A 22 7.66 -5.00 21.12
CA LYS A 22 7.70 -5.28 22.59
C LYS A 22 8.26 -6.63 22.93
N SER A 23 8.03 -7.63 22.10
CA SER A 23 8.62 -8.95 22.28
C SER A 23 8.68 -9.71 20.97
N ILE A 24 9.63 -10.58 20.84
CA ILE A 24 9.76 -11.53 19.73
C ILE A 24 10.04 -12.90 20.34
N ASP A 25 9.25 -13.88 19.98
CA ASP A 25 9.59 -15.29 20.17
C ASP A 25 9.84 -15.94 18.78
N VAL A 26 10.02 -17.25 18.75
CA VAL A 26 10.35 -18.00 17.52
C VAL A 26 9.26 -17.86 16.44
N THR A 27 8.03 -17.50 16.82
CA THR A 27 6.87 -17.46 15.93
C THR A 27 6.08 -16.15 16.00
N HIS A 28 6.45 -15.22 16.91
CA HIS A 28 5.63 -14.05 17.20
C HIS A 28 6.44 -12.79 17.37
N ALA A 29 5.96 -11.68 16.83
CA ALA A 29 6.40 -10.32 17.15
C ALA A 29 5.22 -9.52 17.69
N TYR A 30 5.49 -8.77 18.76
CA TYR A 30 4.49 -7.91 19.39
C TYR A 30 4.87 -6.46 19.20
N VAL A 31 3.96 -5.65 18.68
CA VAL A 31 4.18 -4.22 18.38
C VAL A 31 3.22 -3.36 19.20
N GLY A 32 3.79 -2.42 19.95
CA GLY A 32 3.00 -1.46 20.73
C GLY A 32 2.18 -2.10 21.84
N HIS A 33 1.01 -1.52 22.13
CA HIS A 33 0.08 -2.01 23.16
C HIS A 33 -0.76 -3.22 22.71
N TYR A 34 -0.79 -3.47 21.43
CA TYR A 34 -1.51 -4.56 20.80
C TYR A 34 -0.52 -5.63 20.40
N GLY A 35 -0.24 -6.58 21.30
CA GLY A 35 0.59 -7.75 20.97
C GLY A 35 -0.01 -8.50 19.78
N CYS A 36 0.80 -8.74 18.74
CA CYS A 36 0.42 -9.51 17.56
C CYS A 36 1.47 -10.59 17.30
N HIS A 37 1.02 -11.75 16.89
CA HIS A 37 1.86 -12.75 16.28
C HIS A 37 2.44 -12.19 14.96
N ILE A 38 3.67 -12.53 14.57
CA ILE A 38 4.25 -12.04 13.31
C ILE A 38 3.32 -12.38 12.13
N GLN A 39 2.81 -13.59 12.08
CA GLN A 39 1.88 -14.02 11.05
C GLN A 39 0.55 -13.27 11.15
N GLN A 40 -0.04 -13.21 12.34
CA GLN A 40 -1.28 -12.48 12.61
C GLN A 40 -1.11 -10.98 12.41
N TYR A 41 0.04 -10.44 12.77
CA TYR A 41 0.40 -9.05 12.54
C TYR A 41 0.49 -8.71 11.04
N ALA A 42 1.08 -9.59 10.22
CA ALA A 42 1.11 -9.40 8.78
C ALA A 42 -0.31 -9.45 8.17
N GLU A 43 -1.14 -10.36 8.65
CA GLU A 43 -2.56 -10.46 8.26
C GLU A 43 -3.36 -9.23 8.72
N ASP A 44 -3.17 -8.78 9.95
CA ASP A 44 -3.82 -7.59 10.49
C ASP A 44 -3.40 -6.34 9.72
N ASN A 45 -2.11 -6.18 9.43
CA ASN A 45 -1.61 -5.07 8.61
C ASN A 45 -2.19 -5.10 7.20
N PHE A 46 -2.30 -6.28 6.63
CA PHE A 46 -2.92 -6.44 5.32
C PHE A 46 -4.41 -6.05 5.35
N ARG A 47 -5.15 -6.43 6.37
CA ARG A 47 -6.57 -6.08 6.49
C ARG A 47 -6.82 -4.62 6.85
N THR A 48 -5.94 -4.02 7.61
CA THR A 48 -6.06 -2.63 8.08
C THR A 48 -5.39 -1.62 7.15
N GLY A 49 -4.72 -2.07 6.08
CA GLY A 49 -4.02 -1.18 5.17
C GLY A 49 -2.85 -0.46 5.84
N CYS A 50 -2.12 -1.12 6.71
CA CYS A 50 -0.95 -0.57 7.39
C CYS A 50 0.32 -1.25 6.89
N TYR A 51 1.29 -0.45 6.44
CA TYR A 51 2.64 -0.94 6.15
C TYR A 51 3.57 -0.66 7.31
N VAL A 52 4.29 -1.68 7.74
CA VAL A 52 5.27 -1.57 8.81
C VAL A 52 6.64 -1.98 8.32
N ALA A 53 7.57 -1.04 8.39
CA ALA A 53 8.98 -1.29 8.11
C ALA A 53 9.82 -1.00 9.34
N PRO A 54 10.92 -1.74 9.54
CA PRO A 54 11.90 -1.39 10.57
C PRO A 54 12.55 -0.05 10.24
N GLU A 55 12.84 0.75 11.28
CA GLU A 55 13.55 2.03 11.14
C GLU A 55 14.97 1.82 10.56
N HIS A 56 15.58 0.68 10.92
CA HIS A 56 16.88 0.24 10.42
C HIS A 56 16.76 -1.19 9.87
N PRO A 57 16.46 -1.34 8.56
CA PRO A 57 16.30 -2.66 7.96
C PRO A 57 17.55 -3.53 8.11
N GLN A 58 17.34 -4.80 8.45
CA GLN A 58 18.39 -5.79 8.56
C GLN A 58 18.22 -6.86 7.47
N PRO A 59 19.29 -7.55 7.06
CA PRO A 59 19.16 -8.69 6.17
C PRO A 59 18.14 -9.71 6.72
N GLY A 60 17.16 -10.08 5.91
CA GLY A 60 16.08 -10.99 6.26
C GLY A 60 14.78 -10.33 6.76
N ASP A 61 14.75 -9.01 6.96
CA ASP A 61 13.49 -8.31 7.20
C ASP A 61 12.61 -8.35 5.95
N ASN A 62 11.32 -8.68 6.13
CA ASN A 62 10.36 -8.61 5.03
C ASN A 62 9.92 -7.15 4.83
N LEU A 63 10.39 -6.56 3.73
CA LEU A 63 10.05 -5.21 3.30
C LEU A 63 9.08 -5.21 2.11
N ASP A 64 8.57 -6.38 1.74
CA ASP A 64 7.65 -6.51 0.63
C ASP A 64 6.34 -5.76 0.94
N LYS A 65 5.85 -5.02 -0.05
CA LYS A 65 4.78 -4.04 0.10
C LYS A 65 3.76 -4.18 -1.02
N LEU A 66 2.48 -4.07 -0.67
CA LEU A 66 1.38 -3.85 -1.60
C LEU A 66 0.86 -2.44 -1.41
N GLN A 67 0.69 -1.71 -2.51
CA GLN A 67 0.09 -0.38 -2.52
C GLN A 67 -0.93 -0.29 -3.64
N ILE A 68 -2.09 0.31 -3.37
CA ILE A 68 -3.15 0.48 -4.37
C ILE A 68 -3.43 1.97 -4.51
N TYR A 69 -3.46 2.41 -5.75
CA TYR A 69 -3.83 3.74 -6.15
C TYR A 69 -5.16 3.71 -6.89
N GLN A 70 -6.08 4.59 -6.49
CA GLN A 70 -7.37 4.76 -7.15
C GLN A 70 -7.51 6.20 -7.65
N ILE A 71 -8.27 6.36 -8.74
CA ILE A 71 -8.60 7.69 -9.25
C ILE A 71 -9.59 8.33 -8.28
N THR A 72 -9.15 9.37 -7.59
CA THR A 72 -9.95 10.14 -6.63
C THR A 72 -10.41 11.48 -7.18
N LYS A 73 -9.78 11.96 -8.25
CA LYS A 73 -10.17 13.17 -8.93
C LYS A 73 -11.52 13.00 -9.64
N GLY A 74 -12.46 13.88 -9.34
CA GLY A 74 -13.77 13.87 -9.99
C GLY A 74 -13.69 14.22 -11.48
N GLY A 75 -14.56 13.61 -12.30
CA GLY A 75 -14.66 13.90 -13.72
C GLY A 75 -13.54 13.34 -14.60
N CYS A 76 -12.72 12.43 -14.06
CA CYS A 76 -11.67 11.78 -14.85
C CYS A 76 -12.27 10.85 -15.91
N GLU A 77 -12.06 11.20 -17.18
CA GLU A 77 -12.70 10.53 -18.33
C GLU A 77 -12.24 9.09 -18.56
N TYR A 78 -11.05 8.71 -18.05
CA TYR A 78 -10.52 7.35 -18.20
C TYR A 78 -10.76 6.45 -16.98
N ARG A 79 -11.52 6.93 -15.98
CA ARG A 79 -11.92 6.11 -14.86
C ARG A 79 -12.80 4.95 -15.33
N PHE A 80 -12.46 3.74 -14.94
CA PHE A 80 -13.08 2.47 -15.36
C PHE A 80 -12.86 2.09 -16.82
N MET A 81 -11.97 2.78 -17.52
CA MET A 81 -11.64 2.46 -18.92
C MET A 81 -10.47 1.48 -19.00
N ASN A 82 -10.42 0.70 -20.08
CA ASN A 82 -9.31 -0.20 -20.33
C ASN A 82 -8.01 0.53 -20.66
N TYR A 83 -6.89 -0.19 -20.56
CA TYR A 83 -5.58 0.40 -20.79
C TYR A 83 -5.38 0.94 -22.20
N ALA A 84 -5.97 0.29 -23.22
CA ALA A 84 -5.86 0.77 -24.61
C ALA A 84 -6.41 2.18 -24.80
N TYR A 85 -7.49 2.50 -24.10
CA TYR A 85 -8.09 3.85 -24.10
C TYR A 85 -7.28 4.81 -23.22
N SER A 86 -6.81 4.34 -22.07
CA SER A 86 -6.28 5.19 -20.99
C SER A 86 -4.80 5.54 -21.14
N LYS A 87 -4.00 4.71 -21.81
CA LYS A 87 -2.53 4.76 -21.82
C LYS A 87 -1.90 6.13 -22.14
N SER A 88 -2.57 6.97 -22.94
CA SER A 88 -2.10 8.33 -23.28
C SER A 88 -2.75 9.44 -22.45
N ARG A 89 -3.59 9.08 -21.47
CA ARG A 89 -4.39 9.99 -20.65
C ARG A 89 -4.10 9.86 -19.16
N ILE A 90 -3.34 8.83 -18.77
CA ILE A 90 -2.99 8.58 -17.39
C ILE A 90 -2.10 9.70 -16.86
N HIS A 91 -2.54 10.33 -15.76
CA HIS A 91 -1.78 11.33 -15.03
C HIS A 91 -1.68 10.91 -13.57
N ALA A 92 -0.48 10.79 -13.04
CA ALA A 92 -0.24 10.38 -11.64
C ALA A 92 -0.99 11.27 -10.63
N ALA A 93 -1.18 12.56 -10.94
CA ALA A 93 -1.90 13.51 -10.10
C ALA A 93 -3.40 13.20 -9.92
N ASP A 94 -3.99 12.36 -10.78
CA ASP A 94 -5.39 11.95 -10.69
C ASP A 94 -5.59 10.81 -9.66
N TYR A 95 -4.50 10.16 -9.27
CA TYR A 95 -4.50 9.02 -8.35
C TYR A 95 -4.18 9.43 -6.92
N SER A 96 -4.75 8.69 -5.98
CA SER A 96 -4.33 8.74 -4.57
C SER A 96 -4.04 7.33 -4.07
N SER A 97 -3.04 7.20 -3.21
CA SER A 97 -2.78 5.97 -2.48
C SER A 97 -3.92 5.77 -1.48
N VAL A 98 -4.69 4.70 -1.67
CA VAL A 98 -5.85 4.37 -0.83
C VAL A 98 -5.59 3.16 0.06
N TYR A 99 -4.52 2.42 -0.22
CA TYR A 99 -4.15 1.23 0.53
C TYR A 99 -2.64 1.02 0.47
N ILE A 100 -2.04 0.67 1.59
CA ILE A 100 -0.65 0.27 1.70
C ILE A 100 -0.49 -0.73 2.83
N ALA A 101 0.13 -1.90 2.56
CA ALA A 101 0.36 -2.92 3.58
C ALA A 101 1.58 -3.78 3.28
N ASN A 102 2.02 -4.55 4.27
CA ASN A 102 3.00 -5.60 4.05
C ASN A 102 2.41 -6.66 3.11
N LEU A 103 3.16 -7.02 2.08
CA LEU A 103 2.76 -8.01 1.10
C LEU A 103 2.91 -9.41 1.71
N PRO A 104 1.85 -10.22 1.78
CA PRO A 104 1.97 -11.61 2.21
C PRO A 104 2.86 -12.42 1.28
N ALA A 105 3.51 -13.47 1.80
CA ALA A 105 4.24 -14.42 0.99
C ALA A 105 3.30 -15.05 -0.07
N ASP A 106 3.84 -15.34 -1.24
CA ASP A 106 3.11 -15.99 -2.34
C ASP A 106 1.86 -15.23 -2.83
N TYR A 107 1.82 -13.92 -2.58
CA TYR A 107 0.73 -13.06 -3.04
C TYR A 107 0.95 -12.64 -4.49
N ASP A 108 -0.06 -12.85 -5.33
CA ASP A 108 -0.07 -12.47 -6.75
C ASP A 108 -1.20 -11.49 -7.08
N LEU A 109 -1.23 -11.03 -8.32
CA LEU A 109 -2.20 -10.05 -8.79
C LEU A 109 -3.62 -10.62 -8.90
N ASP A 110 -3.76 -11.91 -9.23
CA ASP A 110 -5.07 -12.55 -9.33
C ASP A 110 -5.71 -12.67 -7.94
N ARG A 111 -4.91 -13.06 -6.94
CA ARG A 111 -5.34 -13.05 -5.55
C ARG A 111 -5.66 -11.65 -5.07
N CYS A 112 -4.87 -10.64 -5.44
CA CYS A 112 -5.15 -9.24 -5.14
C CYS A 112 -6.53 -8.84 -5.69
N PHE A 113 -6.81 -9.13 -6.95
CA PHE A 113 -8.09 -8.80 -7.56
C PHE A 113 -9.26 -9.50 -6.84
N GLN A 114 -9.13 -10.79 -6.54
CA GLN A 114 -10.16 -11.55 -5.83
C GLN A 114 -10.42 -10.99 -4.43
N GLU A 115 -9.37 -10.72 -3.67
CA GLU A 115 -9.46 -10.28 -2.27
C GLU A 115 -10.05 -8.88 -2.15
N PHE A 116 -9.63 -7.93 -3.02
CA PHE A 116 -10.16 -6.56 -3.02
C PHE A 116 -11.52 -6.41 -3.69
N ASN A 117 -12.08 -7.48 -4.25
CA ASN A 117 -13.47 -7.57 -4.74
C ASN A 117 -14.36 -8.45 -3.86
N ALA A 118 -13.82 -9.11 -2.84
CA ALA A 118 -14.60 -9.94 -1.91
C ALA A 118 -15.53 -9.08 -1.02
N PRO A 119 -16.65 -9.65 -0.55
CA PRO A 119 -17.58 -8.94 0.37
C PRO A 119 -16.91 -8.46 1.67
N ASN A 120 -15.88 -9.16 2.12
CA ASN A 120 -15.10 -8.87 3.33
C ASN A 120 -13.71 -8.29 3.02
N ARG A 121 -13.57 -7.60 1.89
CA ARG A 121 -12.30 -7.02 1.44
C ARG A 121 -11.67 -6.08 2.48
N PRO A 122 -10.35 -5.91 2.46
CA PRO A 122 -9.66 -4.91 3.29
C PRO A 122 -10.24 -3.51 3.06
N LEU A 123 -10.30 -2.70 4.11
CA LEU A 123 -10.75 -1.30 4.08
C LEU A 123 -12.07 -1.06 3.33
N ARG A 124 -13.02 -2.00 3.40
CA ARG A 124 -14.29 -1.98 2.65
C ARG A 124 -15.03 -0.63 2.69
N TYR A 125 -14.93 0.10 3.80
CA TYR A 125 -15.65 1.37 4.01
C TYR A 125 -14.79 2.61 3.73
N HIS A 126 -13.51 2.43 3.38
CA HIS A 126 -12.55 3.52 3.17
C HIS A 126 -12.01 3.61 1.74
N MET A 127 -12.15 2.54 0.97
CA MET A 127 -11.76 2.50 -0.43
C MET A 127 -12.78 1.73 -1.28
N CYS A 128 -12.82 2.02 -2.57
CA CYS A 128 -13.62 1.24 -3.52
C CYS A 128 -13.04 -0.17 -3.71
N SER A 129 -13.85 -1.10 -4.25
CA SER A 129 -13.31 -2.36 -4.77
C SER A 129 -12.30 -2.10 -5.89
N LEU A 130 -11.36 -3.01 -6.06
CA LEU A 130 -10.36 -2.91 -7.11
C LEU A 130 -11.03 -3.00 -8.49
N SER A 131 -10.83 -1.99 -9.30
CA SER A 131 -11.57 -1.82 -10.57
C SER A 131 -10.61 -1.48 -11.71
N THR A 132 -11.09 -1.66 -12.94
CA THR A 132 -10.39 -1.18 -14.14
C THR A 132 -10.01 0.29 -13.96
N SER A 133 -8.83 0.66 -14.37
CA SER A 133 -8.11 1.92 -14.18
C SER A 133 -7.38 2.11 -12.85
N ASP A 134 -7.58 1.28 -11.85
CA ASP A 134 -6.77 1.33 -10.64
C ASP A 134 -5.32 0.88 -10.92
N ILE A 135 -4.38 1.30 -10.09
CA ILE A 135 -2.98 0.88 -10.19
C ILE A 135 -2.59 0.12 -8.91
N VAL A 136 -2.05 -1.07 -9.12
CA VAL A 136 -1.50 -1.91 -8.06
C VAL A 136 0.02 -1.86 -8.15
N VAL A 137 0.67 -1.46 -7.07
CA VAL A 137 2.13 -1.46 -6.96
C VAL A 137 2.55 -2.53 -5.97
N THR A 138 3.42 -3.41 -6.41
CA THR A 138 4.05 -4.41 -5.54
C THR A 138 5.53 -4.10 -5.39
N THR A 139 6.02 -4.15 -4.17
CA THR A 139 7.46 -4.15 -3.90
C THR A 139 7.83 -5.55 -3.43
N LYS A 140 8.69 -6.23 -4.17
CA LYS A 140 9.22 -7.55 -3.82
C LYS A 140 10.74 -7.52 -3.89
N ASN A 141 11.40 -7.92 -2.80
CA ASN A 141 12.87 -7.92 -2.72
C ASN A 141 13.49 -6.56 -3.13
N GLY A 142 12.87 -5.46 -2.74
CA GLY A 142 13.33 -4.10 -3.05
C GLY A 142 13.03 -3.61 -4.47
N LYS A 143 12.40 -4.44 -5.32
CA LYS A 143 11.99 -4.05 -6.67
C LYS A 143 10.50 -3.67 -6.67
N GLU A 144 10.20 -2.46 -7.10
CA GLU A 144 8.83 -2.01 -7.34
C GLU A 144 8.39 -2.31 -8.77
N THR A 145 7.13 -2.71 -8.90
CA THR A 145 6.47 -2.90 -10.19
C THR A 145 5.04 -2.40 -10.09
N ALA A 146 4.63 -1.56 -11.03
CA ALA A 146 3.28 -1.00 -11.08
C ALA A 146 2.46 -1.67 -12.19
N TYR A 147 1.21 -1.98 -11.85
CA TYR A 147 0.28 -2.66 -12.74
C TYR A 147 -1.04 -1.90 -12.83
N TYR A 148 -1.43 -1.55 -14.04
CA TYR A 148 -2.76 -1.03 -14.33
C TYR A 148 -3.76 -2.20 -14.36
N VAL A 149 -4.86 -2.08 -13.64
CA VAL A 149 -5.96 -3.04 -13.71
C VAL A 149 -6.71 -2.83 -15.02
N ASP A 150 -6.59 -3.78 -15.93
CA ASP A 150 -7.26 -3.71 -17.24
C ASP A 150 -8.61 -4.44 -17.20
N SER A 151 -9.37 -4.38 -18.28
CA SER A 151 -10.62 -5.12 -18.43
C SER A 151 -10.39 -6.63 -18.38
N ILE A 152 -9.22 -7.09 -18.80
CA ILE A 152 -8.76 -8.47 -18.67
C ILE A 152 -7.30 -8.44 -18.16
N GLY A 153 -7.09 -8.88 -16.91
CA GLY A 153 -5.77 -8.97 -16.31
C GLY A 153 -5.14 -7.61 -16.00
N PHE A 154 -3.82 -7.54 -16.10
CA PHE A 154 -3.02 -6.40 -15.68
C PHE A 154 -2.04 -6.00 -16.78
N LYS A 155 -1.71 -4.71 -16.83
CA LYS A 155 -0.68 -4.15 -17.73
C LYS A 155 0.43 -3.52 -16.92
N ASP A 156 1.67 -3.86 -17.21
CA ASP A 156 2.83 -3.20 -16.61
C ASP A 156 2.84 -1.71 -16.99
N VAL A 157 2.84 -0.87 -15.97
CA VAL A 157 2.91 0.59 -16.07
C VAL A 157 4.01 1.15 -15.16
N SER A 158 5.06 0.37 -14.92
CA SER A 158 6.15 0.76 -14.01
C SER A 158 6.85 2.05 -14.39
N HIS A 159 6.70 2.50 -15.62
CA HIS A 159 7.17 3.81 -16.08
C HIS A 159 6.48 4.98 -15.36
N LEU A 160 5.31 4.78 -14.73
CA LEU A 160 4.60 5.78 -13.95
C LEU A 160 5.10 5.91 -12.51
N LEU A 161 5.91 4.97 -12.01
CA LEU A 161 6.37 4.97 -10.62
C LEU A 161 7.04 6.30 -10.20
N PRO A 162 7.95 6.91 -11.00
CA PRO A 162 8.57 8.16 -10.60
C PRO A 162 7.55 9.28 -10.37
N GLU A 163 6.56 9.42 -11.24
CA GLU A 163 5.51 10.44 -11.13
C GLU A 163 4.57 10.17 -9.95
N LEU A 164 4.20 8.90 -9.70
CA LEU A 164 3.38 8.51 -8.55
C LEU A 164 4.10 8.85 -7.23
N HIS A 165 5.40 8.55 -7.13
CA HIS A 165 6.20 8.88 -5.95
C HIS A 165 6.33 10.40 -5.75
N GLU A 166 6.52 11.17 -6.82
CA GLU A 166 6.63 12.62 -6.74
C GLU A 166 5.33 13.25 -6.24
N VAL A 167 4.19 12.86 -6.80
CA VAL A 167 2.86 13.33 -6.38
C VAL A 167 2.59 12.97 -4.92
N GLU A 168 2.93 11.76 -4.49
CA GLU A 168 2.76 11.33 -3.10
C GLU A 168 3.64 12.14 -2.14
N ALA A 169 4.91 12.36 -2.51
CA ALA A 169 5.83 13.17 -1.72
C ALA A 169 5.38 14.64 -1.59
N GLN A 170 4.79 15.22 -2.63
CA GLN A 170 4.23 16.57 -2.61
C GLN A 170 3.04 16.66 -1.65
N ARG A 171 2.09 15.72 -1.73
CA ARG A 171 0.92 15.67 -0.85
C ARG A 171 1.31 15.50 0.63
N GLN A 172 2.34 14.70 0.92
CA GLN A 172 2.85 14.56 2.28
C GLN A 172 3.43 15.87 2.83
N LYS A 173 4.11 16.65 1.99
CA LYS A 173 4.65 17.97 2.40
C LYS A 173 3.53 18.97 2.68
N GLU A 174 2.49 18.99 1.86
CA GLU A 174 1.32 19.86 2.06
C GLU A 174 0.59 19.56 3.36
N GLN A 175 0.40 18.26 3.68
CA GLN A 175 -0.26 17.85 4.93
C GLN A 175 0.52 18.23 6.19
N VAL A 176 1.87 18.21 6.13
CA VAL A 176 2.72 18.60 7.27
C VAL A 176 2.68 20.12 7.51
N GLN A 177 2.44 20.93 6.47
CA GLN A 177 2.36 22.38 6.60
C GLN A 177 1.02 22.86 7.15
N ASP A 178 -0.04 22.07 7.02
CA ASP A 178 -1.39 22.40 7.51
C ASP A 178 -1.64 21.96 8.97
N GLU A 179 -0.73 21.25 9.62
CA GLU A 179 -0.84 20.97 11.06
C GLU A 179 -0.48 22.24 11.87
N PRO A 180 -1.45 22.86 12.58
CA PRO A 180 -1.14 23.99 13.44
C PRO A 180 -0.24 23.52 14.58
N GLU A 181 0.86 24.25 14.80
CA GLU A 181 1.68 24.08 16.00
C GLU A 181 0.81 24.09 17.26
N ARG A 182 0.79 22.97 17.97
CA ARG A 182 0.16 22.82 19.29
C ARG A 182 1.20 22.86 20.38
#